data_929166af3094ca91d0a65648ebfcda01
#
_entry.id   929166af3094ca91d0a65648ebfcda01
#
_cell.length_a   1.000
_cell.length_b   1.000
_cell.length_c   1.000
_cell.angle_alpha   90.00
_cell.angle_beta   90.00
_cell.angle_gamma   90.00
#
_symmetry.space_group_name_H-M   'P 1'
#
loop_
_entity.id
_entity.type
_entity.pdbx_description
1 polymer ?
#
loop_
_entity_poly.entity_id
_entity_poly.type
_entity_poly.pdbx_seq_one_letter_code
_entity_poly.pdbx_strand_id
1 'polypeptide(L)'
;MNHEIIEQRAWLMGTLIAIVISIGGLVEIVPLYMQASVISPSAGTKPYGALQLAGRDVYVREGCYLCHTQMVRPLQAEVERYGHYSIAGETVYDHPFQFGSKRTGPDLARVGGRYSDEWHKIHLNNPRDVVPESNMPAFIWLAKGMVDPAEVAAKMRVLRKLGVPYTDDDIKSSAEVVTGHTELEALVSYLQGLKYNGEAGQ
;
A
#
# COMPACT_ATOMS: atom_id res chain seq x y z
N MET A 1 -49.67 3.27 -3.07
CA MET A 1 -48.84 2.21 -3.68
C MET A 1 -48.72 1.10 -2.67
N ASN A 2 -49.05 -0.12 -3.06
CA ASN A 2 -49.07 -1.23 -2.13
C ASN A 2 -47.65 -1.77 -1.96
N HIS A 3 -46.94 -1.45 -0.88
CA HIS A 3 -45.55 -1.87 -0.63
C HIS A 3 -45.41 -3.39 -0.54
N GLU A 4 -46.46 -4.09 -0.19
CA GLU A 4 -46.51 -5.55 -0.11
C GLU A 4 -46.08 -6.25 -1.40
N ILE A 5 -46.34 -5.64 -2.59
CA ILE A 5 -45.95 -6.21 -3.87
C ILE A 5 -44.41 -6.29 -3.99
N ILE A 6 -43.70 -5.30 -3.45
CA ILE A 6 -42.22 -5.26 -3.48
C ILE A 6 -41.68 -6.25 -2.47
N GLU A 7 -42.24 -6.27 -1.25
CA GLU A 7 -41.77 -7.12 -0.15
C GLU A 7 -42.01 -8.61 -0.42
N GLN A 8 -43.14 -8.97 -1.05
CA GLN A 8 -43.48 -10.36 -1.38
C GLN A 8 -42.73 -10.92 -2.60
N ARG A 9 -42.09 -10.05 -3.40
CA ARG A 9 -41.37 -10.47 -4.62
C ARG A 9 -39.88 -10.17 -4.50
N ALA A 10 -39.14 -11.14 -3.97
CA ALA A 10 -37.67 -11.00 -3.72
C ALA A 10 -36.88 -10.52 -4.95
N TRP A 11 -37.24 -10.98 -6.15
CA TRP A 11 -36.60 -10.55 -7.39
C TRP A 11 -36.84 -9.07 -7.68
N LEU A 12 -38.06 -8.56 -7.45
CA LEU A 12 -38.40 -7.15 -7.67
C LEU A 12 -37.67 -6.26 -6.65
N MET A 13 -37.66 -6.66 -5.38
CA MET A 13 -36.93 -5.97 -4.33
C MET A 13 -35.43 -5.97 -4.61
N GLY A 14 -34.86 -7.10 -4.98
CA GLY A 14 -33.43 -7.20 -5.35
C GLY A 14 -33.07 -6.32 -6.53
N THR A 15 -33.91 -6.26 -7.57
CA THR A 15 -33.69 -5.38 -8.72
C THR A 15 -33.73 -3.90 -8.35
N LEU A 16 -34.71 -3.49 -7.53
CA LEU A 16 -34.81 -2.10 -7.09
C LEU A 16 -33.61 -1.70 -6.20
N ILE A 17 -33.19 -2.59 -5.30
CA ILE A 17 -31.98 -2.38 -4.49
C ILE A 17 -30.75 -2.22 -5.38
N ALA A 18 -30.56 -3.13 -6.35
CA ALA A 18 -29.45 -3.08 -7.29
C ALA A 18 -29.42 -1.75 -8.08
N ILE A 19 -30.58 -1.26 -8.55
CA ILE A 19 -30.69 0.01 -9.27
C ILE A 19 -30.28 1.19 -8.35
N VAL A 20 -30.83 1.24 -7.13
CA VAL A 20 -30.53 2.36 -6.21
C VAL A 20 -29.07 2.36 -5.80
N ILE A 21 -28.49 1.21 -5.47
CA ILE A 21 -27.07 1.09 -5.13
C ILE A 21 -26.19 1.47 -6.31
N SER A 22 -26.55 1.03 -7.54
CA SER A 22 -25.81 1.37 -8.75
C SER A 22 -25.83 2.88 -9.03
N ILE A 23 -26.96 3.55 -8.86
CA ILE A 23 -27.04 5.01 -9.03
C ILE A 23 -26.14 5.70 -8.00
N GLY A 24 -26.25 5.35 -6.71
CA GLY A 24 -25.40 5.91 -5.65
C GLY A 24 -23.92 5.66 -5.92
N GLY A 25 -23.55 4.42 -6.26
CA GLY A 25 -22.16 4.08 -6.58
C GLY A 25 -21.61 4.83 -7.79
N LEU A 26 -22.41 4.99 -8.87
CA LEU A 26 -21.97 5.74 -10.04
C LEU A 26 -21.78 7.23 -9.76
N VAL A 27 -22.68 7.84 -8.98
CA VAL A 27 -22.56 9.26 -8.57
C VAL A 27 -21.29 9.51 -7.77
N GLU A 28 -20.86 8.57 -6.93
CA GLU A 28 -19.63 8.68 -6.14
C GLU A 28 -18.37 8.35 -6.97
N ILE A 29 -18.41 7.29 -7.78
CA ILE A 29 -17.22 6.76 -8.44
C ILE A 29 -16.86 7.52 -9.72
N VAL A 30 -17.85 7.83 -10.57
CA VAL A 30 -17.59 8.44 -11.90
C VAL A 30 -16.85 9.79 -11.80
N PRO A 31 -17.20 10.73 -10.89
CA PRO A 31 -16.47 11.98 -10.76
C PRO A 31 -15.00 11.79 -10.38
N LEU A 32 -14.68 10.77 -9.58
CA LEU A 32 -13.29 10.48 -9.17
C LEU A 32 -12.41 10.11 -10.36
N TYR A 33 -12.94 9.37 -11.34
CA TYR A 33 -12.21 9.04 -12.56
C TYR A 33 -11.97 10.25 -13.49
N MET A 34 -12.69 11.36 -13.29
CA MET A 34 -12.53 12.59 -14.06
C MET A 34 -11.61 13.61 -13.37
N GLN A 35 -11.20 13.35 -12.11
CA GLN A 35 -10.34 14.27 -11.36
C GLN A 35 -8.87 13.90 -11.54
N ALA A 36 -8.13 14.73 -12.29
CA ALA A 36 -6.69 14.50 -12.51
C ALA A 36 -5.89 14.40 -11.20
N SER A 37 -6.28 15.15 -10.16
CA SER A 37 -5.64 15.09 -8.83
C SER A 37 -5.77 13.74 -8.13
N VAL A 38 -6.72 12.90 -8.55
CA VAL A 38 -6.95 11.56 -7.98
C VAL A 38 -6.26 10.47 -8.79
N ILE A 39 -6.26 10.61 -10.12
CA ILE A 39 -5.80 9.56 -11.04
C ILE A 39 -4.38 9.76 -11.56
N SER A 40 -3.82 10.98 -11.44
CA SER A 40 -2.47 11.26 -11.93
C SER A 40 -1.42 11.07 -10.82
N PRO A 41 -0.23 10.54 -11.15
CA PRO A 41 0.84 10.44 -10.18
C PRO A 41 1.27 11.84 -9.72
N SER A 42 1.56 11.99 -8.44
CA SER A 42 2.18 13.20 -7.90
C SER A 42 3.65 13.31 -8.34
N ALA A 43 4.20 14.52 -8.25
CA ALA A 43 5.59 14.76 -8.60
C ALA A 43 6.53 13.79 -7.88
N GLY A 44 7.38 13.11 -8.64
CA GLY A 44 8.33 12.13 -8.10
C GLY A 44 7.76 10.74 -7.78
N THR A 45 6.45 10.50 -7.92
CA THR A 45 5.88 9.16 -7.75
C THR A 45 6.31 8.24 -8.88
N LYS A 46 6.90 7.11 -8.51
CA LYS A 46 7.36 6.08 -9.43
C LYS A 46 6.80 4.72 -9.01
N PRO A 47 6.64 3.78 -9.96
CA PRO A 47 6.37 2.39 -9.61
C PRO A 47 7.44 1.81 -8.69
N TYR A 48 7.06 0.87 -7.85
CA TYR A 48 8.02 0.16 -7.00
C TYR A 48 9.04 -0.59 -7.85
N GLY A 49 10.33 -0.47 -7.51
CA GLY A 49 11.36 -1.35 -8.06
C GLY A 49 11.12 -2.82 -7.65
N ALA A 50 11.75 -3.76 -8.35
CA ALA A 50 11.51 -5.20 -8.14
C ALA A 50 11.65 -5.63 -6.66
N LEU A 51 12.72 -5.19 -5.98
CA LEU A 51 12.94 -5.52 -4.57
C LEU A 51 11.94 -4.86 -3.64
N GLN A 52 11.54 -3.61 -3.91
CA GLN A 52 10.51 -2.92 -3.15
C GLN A 52 9.13 -3.59 -3.33
N LEU A 53 8.82 -4.03 -4.54
CA LEU A 53 7.58 -4.76 -4.81
C LEU A 53 7.52 -6.08 -4.05
N ALA A 54 8.63 -6.84 -4.03
CA ALA A 54 8.74 -8.03 -3.20
C ALA A 54 8.53 -7.72 -1.71
N GLY A 55 9.14 -6.63 -1.21
CA GLY A 55 8.96 -6.19 0.17
C GLY A 55 7.53 -5.77 0.50
N ARG A 56 6.83 -5.14 -0.46
CA ARG A 56 5.41 -4.85 -0.33
C ARG A 56 4.56 -6.11 -0.19
N ASP A 57 4.90 -7.14 -0.95
CA ASP A 57 4.21 -8.43 -0.84
C ASP A 57 4.40 -9.09 0.53
N VAL A 58 5.62 -9.03 1.06
CA VAL A 58 5.91 -9.46 2.44
C VAL A 58 5.08 -8.64 3.44
N TYR A 59 5.04 -7.31 3.30
CA TYR A 59 4.24 -6.42 4.15
C TYR A 59 2.76 -6.81 4.18
N VAL A 60 2.19 -7.14 3.02
CA VAL A 60 0.78 -7.55 2.89
C VAL A 60 0.58 -8.94 3.46
N ARG A 61 1.45 -9.90 3.14
CA ARG A 61 1.36 -11.28 3.60
C ARG A 61 1.46 -11.40 5.13
N GLU A 62 2.38 -10.66 5.74
CA GLU A 62 2.57 -10.67 7.20
C GLU A 62 1.51 -9.84 7.95
N GLY A 63 0.62 -9.14 7.23
CA GLY A 63 -0.49 -8.39 7.82
C GLY A 63 -0.07 -7.12 8.57
N CYS A 64 1.05 -6.51 8.22
CA CYS A 64 1.57 -5.30 8.86
C CYS A 64 0.55 -4.15 8.86
N TYR A 65 -0.28 -4.05 7.81
CA TYR A 65 -1.35 -3.06 7.66
C TYR A 65 -2.48 -3.20 8.71
N LEU A 66 -2.55 -4.32 9.44
CA LEU A 66 -3.53 -4.51 10.51
C LEU A 66 -3.21 -3.65 11.74
N CYS A 67 -1.94 -3.32 11.94
CA CYS A 67 -1.45 -2.52 13.07
C CYS A 67 -0.88 -1.17 12.66
N HIS A 68 -0.44 -1.02 11.39
CA HIS A 68 0.16 0.18 10.84
C HIS A 68 -0.68 0.75 9.70
N THR A 69 -0.95 2.05 9.74
CA THR A 69 -1.50 2.77 8.59
C THR A 69 -0.38 3.25 7.67
N GLN A 70 -0.71 3.52 6.41
CA GLN A 70 0.15 4.21 5.44
C GLN A 70 -0.58 5.42 4.84
N MET A 71 -1.18 6.23 5.70
CA MET A 71 -1.88 7.44 5.29
C MET A 71 -1.79 8.48 6.40
N VAL A 72 -1.02 9.52 6.19
CA VAL A 72 -1.01 10.70 7.05
C VAL A 72 -2.23 11.55 6.73
N ARG A 73 -3.11 11.75 7.70
CA ARG A 73 -4.33 12.56 7.52
C ARG A 73 -3.98 14.06 7.50
N PRO A 74 -4.79 14.92 6.84
CA PRO A 74 -4.57 16.38 6.80
C PRO A 74 -5.00 17.05 8.12
N LEU A 75 -4.50 16.54 9.26
CA LEU A 75 -4.71 17.05 10.59
C LEU A 75 -3.39 17.59 11.12
N GLN A 76 -3.42 18.77 11.76
CA GLN A 76 -2.22 19.43 12.25
C GLN A 76 -1.33 18.50 13.08
N ALA A 77 -1.88 17.81 14.07
CA ALA A 77 -1.12 16.91 14.93
C ALA A 77 -0.47 15.73 14.17
N GLU A 78 -1.06 15.28 13.07
CA GLU A 78 -0.49 14.21 12.25
C GLU A 78 0.63 14.73 11.35
N VAL A 79 0.42 15.89 10.75
CA VAL A 79 1.44 16.53 9.90
C VAL A 79 2.67 16.90 10.72
N GLU A 80 2.49 17.41 11.94
CA GLU A 80 3.59 17.68 12.87
C GLU A 80 4.35 16.41 13.28
N ARG A 81 3.63 15.29 13.47
CA ARG A 81 4.25 14.04 13.91
C ARG A 81 4.91 13.26 12.77
N TYR A 82 4.24 13.16 11.63
CA TYR A 82 4.65 12.26 10.53
C TYR A 82 5.23 12.99 9.33
N GLY A 83 4.90 14.25 9.11
CA GLY A 83 5.24 15.03 7.94
C GLY A 83 4.03 15.30 7.05
N HIS A 84 4.26 15.69 5.80
CA HIS A 84 3.21 16.06 4.85
C HIS A 84 2.09 15.01 4.77
N TYR A 85 0.83 15.45 4.75
CA TYR A 85 -0.33 14.56 4.61
C TYR A 85 -0.31 13.82 3.27
N SER A 86 -0.92 12.64 3.25
CA SER A 86 -0.95 11.80 2.06
C SER A 86 -1.94 12.35 1.03
N ILE A 87 -1.55 12.32 -0.23
CA ILE A 87 -2.37 12.71 -1.38
C ILE A 87 -2.56 11.51 -2.32
N ALA A 88 -3.67 11.46 -3.05
CA ALA A 88 -4.04 10.34 -3.91
C ALA A 88 -2.95 9.99 -4.94
N GLY A 89 -2.30 11.00 -5.50
CA GLY A 89 -1.24 10.83 -6.49
C GLY A 89 0.01 10.07 -6.01
N GLU A 90 0.19 9.90 -4.69
CA GLU A 90 1.32 9.13 -4.16
C GLU A 90 1.14 7.61 -4.33
N THR A 91 -0.12 7.14 -4.38
CA THR A 91 -0.48 5.73 -4.35
C THR A 91 -1.16 5.24 -5.62
N VAL A 92 -1.10 5.99 -6.71
CA VAL A 92 -1.75 5.64 -7.98
C VAL A 92 -1.30 4.29 -8.56
N TYR A 93 -0.11 3.84 -8.19
CA TYR A 93 0.44 2.55 -8.62
C TYR A 93 0.23 1.42 -7.60
N ASP A 94 -0.43 1.71 -6.47
CA ASP A 94 -0.76 0.72 -5.47
C ASP A 94 -2.04 -0.05 -5.81
N HIS A 95 -1.92 -1.37 -5.88
CA HIS A 95 -3.03 -2.28 -6.12
C HIS A 95 -2.98 -3.45 -5.12
N PRO A 96 -3.79 -3.39 -4.03
CA PRO A 96 -4.60 -2.30 -3.48
C PRO A 96 -3.79 -1.32 -2.60
N PHE A 97 -4.40 -0.19 -2.26
CA PHE A 97 -3.87 0.75 -1.27
C PHE A 97 -3.67 0.11 0.09
N GLN A 98 -2.63 0.54 0.81
CA GLN A 98 -2.30 0.03 2.14
C GLN A 98 -2.60 1.05 3.25
N PHE A 99 -3.69 1.79 3.12
CA PHE A 99 -4.02 2.87 4.06
C PHE A 99 -4.18 2.40 5.49
N GLY A 100 -4.87 1.27 5.72
CA GLY A 100 -5.15 0.77 7.05
C GLY A 100 -6.11 1.65 7.84
N SER A 101 -6.70 1.11 8.90
CA SER A 101 -7.66 1.84 9.76
C SER A 101 -7.27 1.84 11.23
N LYS A 102 -6.24 1.10 11.62
CA LYS A 102 -5.75 1.02 13.00
C LYS A 102 -4.29 1.47 13.09
N ARG A 103 -3.95 2.06 14.23
CA ARG A 103 -2.60 2.48 14.59
C ARG A 103 -2.22 1.93 15.95
N THR A 104 -2.17 0.59 16.07
CA THR A 104 -1.52 -0.07 17.21
C THR A 104 -0.02 0.28 17.21
N GLY A 105 0.57 0.36 16.02
CA GLY A 105 1.86 1.00 15.76
C GLY A 105 1.72 2.35 15.04
N PRO A 106 2.82 3.07 14.80
CA PRO A 106 2.82 4.35 14.11
C PRO A 106 2.45 4.22 12.63
N ASP A 107 2.05 5.34 12.02
CA ASP A 107 1.89 5.44 10.56
C ASP A 107 3.23 5.30 9.85
N LEU A 108 3.26 4.54 8.75
CA LEU A 108 4.48 4.23 8.00
C LEU A 108 4.62 4.99 6.69
N ALA A 109 3.63 5.81 6.28
CA ALA A 109 3.67 6.52 5.00
C ALA A 109 4.89 7.44 4.83
N ARG A 110 5.56 7.79 5.91
CA ARG A 110 6.74 8.67 5.95
C ARG A 110 7.90 8.05 6.73
N VAL A 111 7.99 6.72 6.78
CA VAL A 111 9.03 6.04 7.56
C VAL A 111 10.37 5.99 6.82
N GLY A 112 10.36 6.05 5.50
CA GLY A 112 11.56 5.99 4.67
C GLY A 112 12.56 7.10 5.00
N GLY A 113 13.80 6.73 5.29
CA GLY A 113 14.87 7.62 5.69
C GLY A 113 14.83 8.10 7.15
N ARG A 114 13.82 7.71 7.96
CA ARG A 114 13.79 8.07 9.39
C ARG A 114 14.70 7.20 10.24
N TYR A 115 14.88 5.96 9.85
CA TYR A 115 15.73 4.98 10.53
C TYR A 115 16.66 4.32 9.52
N SER A 116 17.83 3.85 9.96
CA SER A 116 18.76 3.10 9.12
C SER A 116 18.22 1.71 8.77
N ASP A 117 18.80 1.08 7.75
CA ASP A 117 18.44 -0.28 7.36
C ASP A 117 18.73 -1.27 8.48
N GLU A 118 19.83 -1.07 9.22
CA GLU A 118 20.21 -1.89 10.36
C GLU A 118 19.18 -1.79 11.48
N TRP A 119 18.70 -0.57 11.76
CA TRP A 119 17.63 -0.38 12.73
C TRP A 119 16.38 -1.15 12.34
N HIS A 120 15.96 -1.05 11.07
CA HIS A 120 14.80 -1.79 10.56
C HIS A 120 15.01 -3.31 10.68
N LYS A 121 16.19 -3.83 10.34
CA LYS A 121 16.50 -5.27 10.45
C LYS A 121 16.41 -5.74 11.89
N ILE A 122 16.98 -5.02 12.85
CA ILE A 122 16.91 -5.36 14.28
C ILE A 122 15.46 -5.28 14.75
N HIS A 123 14.75 -4.18 14.42
CA HIS A 123 13.37 -3.98 14.84
C HIS A 123 12.42 -5.06 14.30
N LEU A 124 12.55 -5.46 13.06
CA LEU A 124 11.72 -6.52 12.46
C LEU A 124 12.05 -7.89 13.02
N ASN A 125 13.32 -8.16 13.29
CA ASN A 125 13.75 -9.42 13.88
C ASN A 125 13.26 -9.56 15.33
N ASN A 126 13.48 -8.54 16.17
CA ASN A 126 12.91 -8.44 17.52
C ASN A 126 12.69 -6.97 17.90
N PRO A 127 11.46 -6.47 17.86
CA PRO A 127 11.17 -5.06 18.13
C PRO A 127 11.67 -4.57 19.49
N ARG A 128 11.72 -5.44 20.49
CA ARG A 128 12.11 -5.09 21.87
C ARG A 128 13.59 -4.80 22.01
N ASP A 129 14.42 -5.19 21.05
CA ASP A 129 15.86 -4.90 21.07
C ASP A 129 16.16 -3.41 20.85
N VAL A 130 15.24 -2.67 20.20
CA VAL A 130 15.35 -1.22 19.96
C VAL A 130 14.23 -0.42 20.62
N VAL A 131 13.10 -1.04 20.94
CA VAL A 131 11.95 -0.45 21.63
C VAL A 131 11.47 -1.44 22.69
N PRO A 132 12.02 -1.43 23.92
CA PRO A 132 11.77 -2.47 24.95
C PRO A 132 10.29 -2.70 25.28
N GLU A 133 9.46 -1.65 25.19
CA GLU A 133 8.03 -1.69 25.49
C GLU A 133 7.15 -2.08 24.27
N SER A 134 7.76 -2.49 23.17
CA SER A 134 7.02 -2.77 21.93
C SER A 134 6.07 -3.96 22.06
N ASN A 135 4.82 -3.76 21.65
CA ASN A 135 3.82 -4.81 21.49
C ASN A 135 3.89 -5.51 20.13
N MET A 136 4.75 -5.03 19.22
CA MET A 136 4.93 -5.64 17.91
C MET A 136 5.52 -7.04 18.04
N PRO A 137 5.01 -8.06 17.31
CA PRO A 137 5.62 -9.38 17.28
C PRO A 137 6.98 -9.37 16.58
N ALA A 138 7.81 -10.36 16.89
CA ALA A 138 9.06 -10.60 16.17
C ALA A 138 8.79 -11.37 14.88
N PHE A 139 9.49 -11.03 13.79
CA PHE A 139 9.36 -11.65 12.47
C PHE A 139 10.68 -12.32 12.05
N ILE A 140 11.20 -13.17 12.91
CA ILE A 140 12.53 -13.80 12.78
C ILE A 140 12.69 -14.66 11.51
N TRP A 141 11.60 -15.16 10.95
CA TRP A 141 11.61 -16.00 9.74
C TRP A 141 11.95 -15.20 8.47
N LEU A 142 11.70 -13.89 8.45
CA LEU A 142 11.98 -13.04 7.30
C LEU A 142 13.47 -12.98 6.93
N ALA A 143 14.35 -13.14 7.94
CA ALA A 143 15.79 -13.19 7.71
C ALA A 143 16.27 -14.48 7.01
N LYS A 144 15.44 -15.52 7.00
CA LYS A 144 15.74 -16.82 6.38
C LYS A 144 14.95 -17.04 5.10
N GLY A 145 13.79 -16.41 4.96
CA GLY A 145 12.97 -16.46 3.76
C GLY A 145 13.68 -15.76 2.62
N MET A 146 13.66 -16.36 1.44
CA MET A 146 14.25 -15.80 0.22
C MET A 146 13.15 -15.31 -0.71
N VAL A 147 13.40 -14.20 -1.39
CA VAL A 147 12.48 -13.68 -2.41
C VAL A 147 12.47 -14.62 -3.62
N ASP A 148 11.27 -14.95 -4.13
CA ASP A 148 11.11 -15.73 -5.37
C ASP A 148 11.17 -14.81 -6.60
N PRO A 149 12.23 -14.89 -7.43
CA PRO A 149 12.37 -14.05 -8.60
C PRO A 149 11.27 -14.26 -9.66
N ALA A 150 10.75 -15.48 -9.77
CA ALA A 150 9.72 -15.80 -10.76
C ALA A 150 8.38 -15.13 -10.40
N GLU A 151 8.06 -15.09 -9.11
CA GLU A 151 6.85 -14.44 -8.59
C GLU A 151 6.88 -12.94 -8.83
N VAL A 152 8.00 -12.27 -8.55
CA VAL A 152 8.16 -10.82 -8.76
C VAL A 152 7.97 -10.45 -10.23
N ALA A 153 8.61 -11.15 -11.15
CA ALA A 153 8.45 -10.92 -12.59
C ALA A 153 7.01 -11.15 -13.07
N ALA A 154 6.32 -12.16 -12.52
CA ALA A 154 4.90 -12.40 -12.83
C ALA A 154 4.01 -11.27 -12.34
N LYS A 155 4.22 -10.77 -11.13
CA LYS A 155 3.47 -9.63 -10.55
C LYS A 155 3.67 -8.35 -11.32
N MET A 156 4.90 -8.02 -11.70
CA MET A 156 5.17 -6.83 -12.53
C MET A 156 4.42 -6.89 -13.86
N ARG A 157 4.33 -8.08 -14.50
CA ARG A 157 3.52 -8.26 -15.72
C ARG A 157 2.02 -8.02 -15.48
N VAL A 158 1.48 -8.46 -14.35
CA VAL A 158 0.08 -8.23 -13.98
C VAL A 158 -0.17 -6.76 -13.70
N LEU A 159 0.69 -6.13 -12.90
CA LEU A 159 0.57 -4.70 -12.57
C LEU A 159 0.65 -3.81 -13.81
N ARG A 160 1.48 -4.17 -14.79
CA ARG A 160 1.52 -3.48 -16.09
C ARG A 160 0.17 -3.55 -16.82
N LYS A 161 -0.53 -4.69 -16.77
CA LYS A 161 -1.89 -4.80 -17.32
C LYS A 161 -2.92 -3.94 -16.57
N LEU A 162 -2.66 -3.63 -15.31
CA LEU A 162 -3.47 -2.73 -14.48
C LEU A 162 -3.09 -1.24 -14.66
N GLY A 163 -2.15 -0.93 -15.57
CA GLY A 163 -1.78 0.44 -15.89
C GLY A 163 -0.51 0.97 -15.20
N VAL A 164 0.18 0.14 -14.41
CA VAL A 164 1.48 0.54 -13.84
C VAL A 164 2.53 0.56 -14.96
N PRO A 165 3.31 1.65 -15.14
CA PRO A 165 4.17 1.87 -16.31
C PRO A 165 5.51 1.11 -16.22
N TYR A 166 5.47 -0.21 -15.99
CA TYR A 166 6.65 -1.05 -16.08
C TYR A 166 7.06 -1.29 -17.54
N THR A 167 8.34 -1.11 -17.83
CA THR A 167 8.93 -1.44 -19.13
C THR A 167 9.23 -2.94 -19.25
N ASP A 168 9.54 -3.39 -20.48
CA ASP A 168 9.99 -4.77 -20.67
C ASP A 168 11.34 -5.03 -20.01
N ASP A 169 12.19 -4.02 -19.94
CA ASP A 169 13.51 -4.11 -19.31
C ASP A 169 13.39 -4.19 -17.77
N ASP A 170 12.47 -3.44 -17.16
CA ASP A 170 12.17 -3.56 -15.74
C ASP A 170 11.76 -5.00 -15.38
N ILE A 171 10.90 -5.59 -16.21
CA ILE A 171 10.40 -6.95 -15.97
C ILE A 171 11.49 -8.00 -16.21
N LYS A 172 12.32 -7.83 -17.23
CA LYS A 172 13.41 -8.78 -17.53
C LYS A 172 14.50 -8.76 -16.47
N SER A 173 14.89 -7.57 -16.01
CA SER A 173 15.92 -7.41 -14.98
C SER A 173 15.44 -7.74 -13.57
N SER A 174 14.12 -7.80 -13.35
CA SER A 174 13.54 -7.98 -12.01
C SER A 174 14.04 -9.22 -11.29
N ALA A 175 14.20 -10.34 -12.01
CA ALA A 175 14.69 -11.59 -11.44
C ALA A 175 16.13 -11.48 -10.95
N GLU A 176 17.00 -10.83 -11.71
CA GLU A 176 18.40 -10.59 -11.33
C GLU A 176 18.47 -9.69 -10.09
N VAL A 177 17.70 -8.61 -10.08
CA VAL A 177 17.65 -7.63 -8.97
C VAL A 177 17.26 -8.27 -7.64
N VAL A 178 16.36 -9.25 -7.64
CA VAL A 178 15.87 -9.84 -6.38
C VAL A 178 16.56 -11.14 -5.99
N THR A 179 17.33 -11.73 -6.91
CA THR A 179 18.03 -12.99 -6.64
C THR A 179 19.04 -12.84 -5.52
N GLY A 180 18.98 -13.73 -4.52
CA GLY A 180 19.89 -13.73 -3.38
C GLY A 180 19.47 -12.80 -2.23
N HIS A 181 18.39 -12.03 -2.39
CA HIS A 181 17.86 -11.20 -1.31
C HIS A 181 16.89 -11.96 -0.42
N THR A 182 16.96 -11.66 0.88
CA THR A 182 16.01 -12.16 1.88
C THR A 182 14.70 -11.34 1.85
N GLU A 183 13.64 -11.95 2.36
CA GLU A 183 12.36 -11.25 2.55
C GLU A 183 12.51 -10.06 3.51
N LEU A 184 13.40 -10.15 4.50
CA LEU A 184 13.73 -9.04 5.39
C LEU A 184 14.33 -7.85 4.64
N GLU A 185 15.31 -8.10 3.78
CA GLU A 185 15.92 -7.04 2.96
C GLU A 185 14.91 -6.41 1.99
N ALA A 186 14.07 -7.22 1.38
CA ALA A 186 12.99 -6.73 0.52
C ALA A 186 12.01 -5.83 1.30
N LEU A 187 11.59 -6.27 2.50
CA LEU A 187 10.70 -5.47 3.35
C LEU A 187 11.36 -4.15 3.77
N VAL A 188 12.63 -4.16 4.15
CA VAL A 188 13.38 -2.93 4.49
C VAL A 188 13.44 -2.00 3.27
N SER A 189 13.73 -2.53 2.09
CA SER A 189 13.72 -1.75 0.84
C SER A 189 12.36 -1.09 0.57
N TYR A 190 11.27 -1.81 0.80
CA TYR A 190 9.93 -1.26 0.70
C TYR A 190 9.69 -0.12 1.70
N LEU A 191 9.99 -0.35 2.99
CA LEU A 191 9.82 0.65 4.04
C LEU A 191 10.64 1.92 3.79
N GLN A 192 11.87 1.78 3.30
CA GLN A 192 12.72 2.92 2.91
C GLN A 192 12.18 3.70 1.70
N GLY A 193 11.35 3.05 0.89
CA GLY A 193 10.64 3.70 -0.21
C GLY A 193 9.43 4.54 0.24
N LEU A 194 8.91 4.33 1.45
CA LEU A 194 7.73 5.03 1.97
C LEU A 194 8.09 6.45 2.45
N LYS A 195 8.16 7.37 1.52
CA LYS A 195 8.50 8.78 1.77
C LYS A 195 7.74 9.71 0.82
N TYR A 196 7.56 10.95 1.25
CA TYR A 196 7.03 11.99 0.39
C TYR A 196 8.12 12.45 -0.60
N ASN A 197 7.83 12.38 -1.89
CA ASN A 197 8.76 12.75 -2.97
C ASN A 197 8.40 14.10 -3.61
N GLY A 198 7.34 14.77 -3.15
CA GLY A 198 6.97 16.10 -3.60
C GLY A 198 7.85 17.18 -2.93
N GLU A 199 7.88 18.38 -3.52
CA GLU A 199 8.48 19.52 -2.87
C GLU A 199 7.69 19.85 -1.59
N ALA A 200 8.39 19.95 -0.47
CA ALA A 200 7.79 20.39 0.79
C ALA A 200 7.50 21.91 0.66
N GLY A 201 6.26 22.25 0.41
CA GLY A 201 5.79 23.62 0.46
C GLY A 201 5.23 24.17 -0.86
N GLN A 202 4.00 23.85 -1.15
CA GLN A 202 3.04 24.76 -1.79
C GLN A 202 1.71 24.67 -1.07
#